data_97094f8aeeb10a2e2c9787228aa4959e
#
_entry.id   97094f8aeeb10a2e2c9787228aa4959e
#
_cell.length_a   1.000
_cell.length_b   1.000
_cell.length_c   1.000
_cell.angle_alpha   90.00
_cell.angle_beta   90.00
_cell.angle_gamma   90.00
#
_symmetry.space_group_name_H-M   'P 1'
#
loop_
_entity.id
_entity.type
_entity.pdbx_description
1 polymer ?
#
loop_
_entity_poly.entity_id
_entity_poly.type
_entity_poly.pdbx_seq_one_letter_code
_entity_poly.pdbx_strand_id
1 'polypeptide(L)'
;MLDIVVIGGGPVGLAAALHAHRLGLRCVVVEQRSGVLDKACGEGIMPGGLRALRELGVDPAGHALTGVRYVAGDRSVSAGFGPAGTGRGVRRTTLHRTLLDTVAEAGIEVVAARAGLPAQDDEGATTPLSTRGALRSRYVLAADGLHSATRRGLGLDRPVGAPARYGLRRHHAVQPWTDHVEVHWGRDAEAYVTPVGERLVGVAVLSSARRSVDAHLESFPTLRARLAGAKVEGRDLGAGPLRRSASRRVAGRVLLVGDAGGYVDALTGEGVMLGVAQAAAAVESVSVGDAAGYDRRWRVLTRRHTALTLGLVGATRLRVPRAALVPAAGLLPGVFGSVVRSIASS
;
A
#
# COMPACT_ATOMS: atom_id res chain seq x y z
N MET A 1 -0.59 -31.14 7.42
CA MET A 1 -1.19 -29.85 7.82
C MET A 1 -0.25 -28.74 7.36
N LEU A 2 -0.77 -27.65 6.81
CA LEU A 2 0.01 -26.45 6.45
C LEU A 2 0.44 -25.69 7.71
N ASP A 3 1.52 -24.93 7.64
CA ASP A 3 1.87 -23.99 8.71
C ASP A 3 1.01 -22.73 8.59
N ILE A 4 0.84 -22.20 7.37
CA ILE A 4 0.12 -20.96 7.10
C ILE A 4 -0.81 -21.11 5.88
N VAL A 5 -2.04 -20.61 6.02
CA VAL A 5 -2.90 -20.23 4.89
C VAL A 5 -2.92 -18.72 4.80
N VAL A 6 -2.60 -18.15 3.63
CA VAL A 6 -2.67 -16.71 3.37
C VAL A 6 -3.95 -16.41 2.59
N ILE A 7 -4.85 -15.60 3.14
CA ILE A 7 -6.07 -15.16 2.47
C ILE A 7 -5.83 -13.81 1.79
N GLY A 8 -5.81 -13.81 0.46
CA GLY A 8 -5.58 -12.65 -0.39
C GLY A 8 -4.23 -12.66 -1.08
N GLY A 9 -4.25 -12.76 -2.41
CA GLY A 9 -3.09 -12.75 -3.31
C GLY A 9 -2.63 -11.35 -3.74
N GLY A 10 -2.88 -10.32 -2.94
CA GLY A 10 -2.31 -8.98 -3.15
C GLY A 10 -0.82 -8.95 -2.78
N PRO A 11 -0.08 -7.82 -2.99
CA PRO A 11 1.35 -7.75 -2.70
C PRO A 11 1.72 -8.15 -1.28
N VAL A 12 0.89 -7.80 -0.32
CA VAL A 12 1.14 -8.13 1.10
C VAL A 12 0.99 -9.63 1.35
N GLY A 13 -0.01 -10.27 0.74
CA GLY A 13 -0.21 -11.71 0.89
C GLY A 13 0.87 -12.52 0.16
N LEU A 14 1.26 -12.10 -1.05
CA LEU A 14 2.36 -12.74 -1.78
C LEU A 14 3.70 -12.56 -1.05
N ALA A 15 3.98 -11.37 -0.51
CA ALA A 15 5.15 -11.13 0.33
C ALA A 15 5.13 -11.99 1.61
N ALA A 16 3.97 -12.15 2.25
CA ALA A 16 3.82 -13.04 3.41
C ALA A 16 4.18 -14.49 3.05
N ALA A 17 3.74 -14.97 1.90
CA ALA A 17 4.06 -16.30 1.42
C ALA A 17 5.57 -16.48 1.14
N LEU A 18 6.22 -15.49 0.53
CA LEU A 18 7.67 -15.48 0.32
C LEU A 18 8.44 -15.45 1.65
N HIS A 19 8.02 -14.65 2.63
CA HIS A 19 8.61 -14.67 3.96
C HIS A 19 8.45 -16.04 4.65
N ALA A 20 7.27 -16.66 4.55
CA ALA A 20 7.01 -18.00 5.09
C ALA A 20 7.92 -19.05 4.45
N HIS A 21 8.05 -19.03 3.12
CA HIS A 21 8.94 -19.92 2.36
C HIS A 21 10.40 -19.79 2.81
N ARG A 22 10.90 -18.57 3.00
CA ARG A 22 12.28 -18.32 3.47
C ARG A 22 12.57 -18.88 4.88
N LEU A 23 11.54 -18.98 5.71
CA LEU A 23 11.63 -19.60 7.04
C LEU A 23 11.32 -21.10 7.02
N GLY A 24 11.20 -21.73 5.83
CA GLY A 24 10.90 -23.14 5.69
C GLY A 24 9.47 -23.54 6.08
N LEU A 25 8.55 -22.57 6.20
CA LEU A 25 7.15 -22.83 6.55
C LEU A 25 6.33 -23.18 5.30
N ARG A 26 5.52 -24.24 5.41
CA ARG A 26 4.60 -24.64 4.33
C ARG A 26 3.40 -23.72 4.29
N CYS A 27 3.24 -23.00 3.17
CA CYS A 27 2.13 -22.07 3.02
C CYS A 27 1.42 -22.24 1.67
N VAL A 28 0.15 -21.81 1.65
CA VAL A 28 -0.70 -21.72 0.44
C VAL A 28 -1.36 -20.35 0.45
N VAL A 29 -1.40 -19.69 -0.71
CA VAL A 29 -2.12 -18.43 -0.90
C VAL A 29 -3.49 -18.73 -1.51
N VAL A 30 -4.54 -18.12 -1.00
CA VAL A 30 -5.91 -18.21 -1.54
C VAL A 30 -6.31 -16.83 -2.07
N GLU A 31 -6.53 -16.72 -3.39
CA GLU A 31 -7.00 -15.50 -4.05
C GLU A 31 -8.22 -15.80 -4.92
N GLN A 32 -9.29 -15.03 -4.74
CA GLN A 32 -10.55 -15.25 -5.45
C GLN A 32 -10.52 -14.78 -6.92
N ARG A 33 -9.59 -13.92 -7.28
CA ARG A 33 -9.47 -13.35 -8.64
C ARG A 33 -8.31 -14.01 -9.35
N SER A 34 -8.49 -14.29 -10.62
CA SER A 34 -7.45 -14.84 -11.48
C SER A 34 -6.57 -13.73 -12.08
N GLY A 35 -5.34 -14.07 -12.43
CA GLY A 35 -4.40 -13.21 -13.15
C GLY A 35 -3.84 -12.06 -12.31
N VAL A 36 -3.33 -11.04 -13.02
CA VAL A 36 -2.67 -9.89 -12.41
C VAL A 36 -3.69 -8.90 -11.86
N LEU A 37 -3.57 -8.59 -10.58
CA LEU A 37 -4.48 -7.70 -9.89
C LEU A 37 -4.08 -6.24 -10.04
N ASP A 38 -4.98 -5.45 -10.59
CA ASP A 38 -4.87 -3.98 -10.63
C ASP A 38 -5.77 -3.33 -9.59
N LYS A 39 -5.22 -2.36 -8.86
CA LYS A 39 -5.93 -1.54 -7.86
C LYS A 39 -5.40 -0.10 -7.90
N ALA A 40 -6.22 0.86 -7.49
CA ALA A 40 -5.75 2.23 -7.29
C ALA A 40 -4.57 2.26 -6.31
N CYS A 41 -3.47 2.88 -6.73
CA CYS A 41 -2.20 2.95 -6.01
C CYS A 41 -1.43 4.19 -6.45
N GLY A 42 -0.62 4.78 -5.57
CA GLY A 42 0.31 5.87 -5.92
C GLY A 42 1.53 5.41 -6.70
N GLU A 43 1.79 4.11 -6.75
CA GLU A 43 2.81 3.45 -7.60
C GLU A 43 4.27 3.87 -7.35
N GLY A 44 4.53 4.68 -6.33
CA GLY A 44 5.88 5.01 -5.87
C GLY A 44 6.36 4.02 -4.80
N ILE A 45 7.51 3.40 -5.02
CA ILE A 45 8.21 2.55 -4.05
C ILE A 45 9.44 3.32 -3.58
N MET A 46 9.49 3.63 -2.29
CA MET A 46 10.62 4.33 -1.68
C MET A 46 11.85 3.41 -1.61
N PRO A 47 13.08 3.96 -1.46
CA PRO A 47 14.31 3.16 -1.46
C PRO A 47 14.32 2.01 -0.44
N GLY A 48 13.85 2.24 0.78
CA GLY A 48 13.74 1.21 1.82
C GLY A 48 12.83 0.06 1.40
N GLY A 49 11.65 0.39 0.89
CA GLY A 49 10.71 -0.60 0.39
C GLY A 49 11.24 -1.39 -0.81
N LEU A 50 11.99 -0.75 -1.71
CA LEU A 50 12.62 -1.45 -2.84
C LEU A 50 13.69 -2.44 -2.36
N ARG A 51 14.48 -2.09 -1.34
CA ARG A 51 15.43 -3.02 -0.71
C ARG A 51 14.71 -4.22 -0.11
N ALA A 52 13.65 -3.98 0.67
CA ALA A 52 12.87 -5.07 1.28
C ALA A 52 12.25 -6.02 0.24
N LEU A 53 11.80 -5.52 -0.91
CA LEU A 53 11.34 -6.36 -2.00
C LEU A 53 12.48 -7.18 -2.62
N ARG A 54 13.65 -6.56 -2.86
CA ARG A 54 14.83 -7.25 -3.41
C ARG A 54 15.34 -8.36 -2.50
N GLU A 55 15.28 -8.14 -1.19
CA GLU A 55 15.58 -9.19 -0.21
C GLU A 55 14.65 -10.40 -0.37
N LEU A 56 13.43 -10.23 -0.85
CA LEU A 56 12.50 -11.31 -1.18
C LEU A 56 12.71 -11.91 -2.58
N GLY A 57 13.70 -11.43 -3.34
CA GLY A 57 13.91 -11.81 -4.74
C GLY A 57 13.01 -11.05 -5.73
N VAL A 58 12.31 -10.01 -5.27
CA VAL A 58 11.34 -9.25 -6.07
C VAL A 58 11.96 -7.94 -6.52
N ASP A 59 12.30 -7.80 -7.81
CA ASP A 59 12.84 -6.55 -8.38
C ASP A 59 11.99 -6.09 -9.59
N PRO A 60 10.85 -5.43 -9.36
CA PRO A 60 9.93 -5.05 -10.41
C PRO A 60 10.51 -3.94 -11.29
N ALA A 61 10.41 -4.07 -12.59
CA ALA A 61 10.81 -3.03 -13.55
C ALA A 61 9.99 -1.74 -13.34
N GLY A 62 10.60 -0.57 -13.59
CA GLY A 62 9.94 0.72 -13.46
C GLY A 62 10.90 1.90 -13.64
N HIS A 63 10.41 3.11 -13.36
CA HIS A 63 11.17 4.36 -13.50
C HIS A 63 11.92 4.68 -12.21
N ALA A 64 13.21 5.04 -12.28
CA ALA A 64 13.98 5.44 -11.11
C ALA A 64 13.44 6.73 -10.49
N LEU A 65 13.26 6.73 -9.17
CA LEU A 65 12.82 7.90 -8.41
C LEU A 65 13.93 8.38 -7.49
N THR A 66 14.22 9.67 -7.51
CA THR A 66 15.33 10.29 -6.75
C THR A 66 14.85 11.14 -5.57
N GLY A 67 13.55 11.46 -5.50
CA GLY A 67 13.02 12.33 -4.45
C GLY A 67 11.52 12.56 -4.50
N VAL A 68 11.09 13.54 -3.72
CA VAL A 68 9.71 14.04 -3.67
C VAL A 68 9.70 15.54 -3.93
N ARG A 69 8.74 15.99 -4.72
CA ARG A 69 8.48 17.42 -4.99
C ARG A 69 7.07 17.77 -4.56
N TYR A 70 6.94 18.79 -3.72
CA TYR A 70 5.65 19.39 -3.38
C TYR A 70 5.38 20.60 -4.31
N VAL A 71 4.18 20.68 -4.82
CA VAL A 71 3.76 21.73 -5.79
C VAL A 71 2.45 22.37 -5.32
N ALA A 72 2.37 23.69 -5.32
CA ALA A 72 1.14 24.45 -5.08
C ALA A 72 1.11 25.69 -5.97
N GLY A 73 0.29 25.68 -7.02
CA GLY A 73 0.34 26.71 -8.09
C GLY A 73 1.71 26.74 -8.74
N ASP A 74 2.35 27.91 -8.74
CA ASP A 74 3.69 28.13 -9.32
C ASP A 74 4.84 27.86 -8.33
N ARG A 75 4.50 27.55 -7.08
CA ARG A 75 5.51 27.26 -6.04
C ARG A 75 5.82 25.79 -5.99
N SER A 76 7.09 25.45 -5.86
CA SER A 76 7.50 24.08 -5.63
C SER A 76 8.71 24.01 -4.69
N VAL A 77 8.83 22.88 -3.99
CA VAL A 77 9.98 22.52 -3.18
C VAL A 77 10.28 21.05 -3.37
N SER A 78 11.55 20.70 -3.51
CA SER A 78 12.01 19.32 -3.73
C SER A 78 12.93 18.87 -2.61
N ALA A 79 12.90 17.57 -2.31
CA ALA A 79 13.87 16.93 -1.45
C ALA A 79 14.23 15.56 -2.02
N GLY A 80 15.52 15.31 -2.16
CA GLY A 80 16.06 14.02 -2.58
C GLY A 80 16.06 12.99 -1.44
N PHE A 81 16.09 11.72 -1.81
CA PHE A 81 16.20 10.60 -0.85
C PHE A 81 17.58 10.49 -0.22
N GLY A 82 18.59 11.18 -0.80
CA GLY A 82 19.95 11.23 -0.26
C GLY A 82 20.60 9.84 -0.14
N PRO A 83 21.26 9.55 1.00
CA PRO A 83 21.96 8.28 1.21
C PRO A 83 21.04 7.03 1.17
N ALA A 84 19.73 7.18 1.26
CA ALA A 84 18.81 6.06 1.13
C ALA A 84 18.84 5.43 -0.27
N GLY A 85 19.38 6.15 -1.27
CA GLY A 85 19.49 5.69 -2.66
C GLY A 85 18.27 6.08 -3.51
N THR A 86 17.99 5.30 -4.54
CA THR A 86 16.86 5.52 -5.46
C THR A 86 15.68 4.62 -5.13
N GLY A 87 14.48 5.20 -5.20
CA GLY A 87 13.23 4.46 -5.23
C GLY A 87 12.87 4.05 -6.65
N ARG A 88 11.64 3.59 -6.82
CA ARG A 88 11.14 3.20 -8.15
C ARG A 88 9.65 3.50 -8.30
N GLY A 89 9.27 4.14 -9.40
CA GLY A 89 7.89 4.23 -9.83
C GLY A 89 7.53 2.96 -10.60
N VAL A 90 6.56 2.21 -10.09
CA VAL A 90 6.23 0.88 -10.62
C VAL A 90 4.73 0.75 -10.79
N ARG A 91 4.26 0.43 -11.99
CA ARG A 91 2.85 0.11 -12.18
C ARG A 91 2.42 -1.00 -11.20
N ARG A 92 1.24 -0.82 -10.62
CA ARG A 92 0.67 -1.78 -9.69
C ARG A 92 0.59 -3.20 -10.28
N THR A 93 0.33 -3.30 -11.57
CA THR A 93 0.29 -4.57 -12.30
C THR A 93 1.67 -5.18 -12.48
N THR A 94 2.72 -4.38 -12.72
CA THR A 94 4.10 -4.85 -12.82
C THR A 94 4.57 -5.40 -11.47
N LEU A 95 4.37 -4.66 -10.38
CA LEU A 95 4.70 -5.15 -9.03
C LEU A 95 4.00 -6.47 -8.72
N HIS A 96 2.71 -6.56 -9.04
CA HIS A 96 1.95 -7.78 -8.75
C HIS A 96 2.40 -8.97 -9.61
N ARG A 97 2.73 -8.74 -10.88
CA ARG A 97 3.27 -9.75 -11.78
C ARG A 97 4.58 -10.30 -11.23
N THR A 98 5.55 -9.43 -10.94
CA THR A 98 6.85 -9.85 -10.40
C THR A 98 6.69 -10.65 -9.11
N LEU A 99 5.79 -10.23 -8.21
CA LEU A 99 5.50 -11.01 -6.99
C LEU A 99 4.89 -12.38 -7.28
N LEU A 100 3.97 -12.48 -8.24
CA LEU A 100 3.39 -13.77 -8.64
C LEU A 100 4.44 -14.70 -9.26
N ASP A 101 5.29 -14.16 -10.12
CA ASP A 101 6.36 -14.93 -10.79
C ASP A 101 7.35 -15.46 -9.74
N THR A 102 7.79 -14.62 -8.79
CA THR A 102 8.67 -15.05 -7.69
C THR A 102 8.01 -16.09 -6.77
N VAL A 103 6.71 -15.97 -6.50
CA VAL A 103 5.95 -16.96 -5.72
C VAL A 103 5.87 -18.29 -6.47
N ALA A 104 5.67 -18.25 -7.79
CA ALA A 104 5.65 -19.46 -8.63
C ALA A 104 7.02 -20.13 -8.70
N GLU A 105 8.09 -19.36 -8.89
CA GLU A 105 9.48 -19.83 -8.86
C GLU A 105 9.86 -20.49 -7.51
N ALA A 106 9.32 -19.97 -6.41
CA ALA A 106 9.48 -20.58 -5.08
C ALA A 106 8.62 -21.84 -4.86
N GLY A 107 7.83 -22.26 -5.85
CA GLY A 107 6.95 -23.43 -5.75
C GLY A 107 5.78 -23.26 -4.79
N ILE A 108 5.39 -22.02 -4.45
CA ILE A 108 4.29 -21.74 -3.53
C ILE A 108 2.96 -21.81 -4.29
N GLU A 109 2.03 -22.63 -3.81
CA GLU A 109 0.72 -22.80 -4.43
C GLU A 109 -0.15 -21.54 -4.22
N VAL A 110 -0.75 -21.04 -5.31
CA VAL A 110 -1.78 -20.00 -5.29
C VAL A 110 -3.10 -20.60 -5.76
N VAL A 111 -4.03 -20.77 -4.84
CA VAL A 111 -5.36 -21.37 -5.09
C VAL A 111 -6.34 -20.29 -5.54
N ALA A 112 -6.88 -20.45 -6.73
CA ALA A 112 -7.96 -19.60 -7.28
C ALA A 112 -9.31 -19.96 -6.63
N ALA A 113 -9.58 -19.38 -5.46
CA ALA A 113 -10.83 -19.61 -4.71
C ALA A 113 -11.13 -18.40 -3.80
N ARG A 114 -12.40 -18.26 -3.43
CA ARG A 114 -12.78 -17.39 -2.32
C ARG A 114 -12.64 -18.16 -1.01
N ALA A 115 -11.86 -17.62 -0.07
CA ALA A 115 -11.80 -18.14 1.28
C ALA A 115 -13.04 -17.72 2.07
N GLY A 116 -13.63 -18.67 2.79
CA GLY A 116 -14.62 -18.40 3.82
C GLY A 116 -13.97 -17.95 5.14
N LEU A 117 -14.79 -17.68 6.15
CA LEU A 117 -14.31 -17.33 7.47
C LEU A 117 -13.63 -18.58 8.11
N PRO A 118 -12.36 -18.49 8.57
CA PRO A 118 -11.71 -19.60 9.20
C PRO A 118 -12.38 -20.01 10.51
N ALA A 119 -12.70 -21.30 10.65
CA ALA A 119 -13.05 -21.92 11.92
C ALA A 119 -11.76 -22.32 12.64
N GLN A 120 -11.70 -22.17 13.97
CA GLN A 120 -10.51 -22.37 14.77
C GLN A 120 -10.77 -23.35 15.90
N ASP A 121 -9.74 -24.14 16.24
CA ASP A 121 -9.68 -25.00 17.41
C ASP A 121 -8.27 -24.96 18.03
N ASP A 122 -8.02 -25.79 19.04
CA ASP A 122 -6.75 -25.80 19.78
C ASP A 122 -5.54 -26.22 18.93
N GLU A 123 -5.77 -26.95 17.84
CA GLU A 123 -4.69 -27.45 16.97
C GLU A 123 -4.42 -26.57 15.75
N GLY A 124 -5.43 -25.84 15.25
CA GLY A 124 -5.27 -25.06 14.01
C GLY A 124 -6.49 -24.26 13.60
N ALA A 125 -6.50 -23.94 12.32
CA ALA A 125 -7.60 -23.24 11.67
C ALA A 125 -7.99 -23.98 10.38
N THR A 126 -9.28 -24.08 10.12
CA THR A 126 -9.85 -24.63 8.90
C THR A 126 -10.46 -23.52 8.07
N THR A 127 -9.90 -23.25 6.90
CA THR A 127 -10.35 -22.22 5.97
C THR A 127 -11.19 -22.86 4.86
N PRO A 128 -12.51 -22.64 4.80
CA PRO A 128 -13.35 -23.12 3.73
C PRO A 128 -13.02 -22.45 2.39
N LEU A 129 -13.14 -23.17 1.28
CA LEU A 129 -12.91 -22.66 -0.07
C LEU A 129 -14.14 -22.80 -0.93
N SER A 130 -14.40 -21.80 -1.80
CA SER A 130 -15.55 -21.81 -2.71
C SER A 130 -15.47 -22.88 -3.82
N THR A 131 -14.29 -23.38 -4.14
CA THR A 131 -14.06 -24.30 -5.27
C THR A 131 -13.70 -25.72 -4.85
N ARG A 132 -13.22 -25.94 -3.64
CA ARG A 132 -12.86 -27.25 -3.11
C ARG A 132 -12.84 -27.21 -1.57
N GLY A 133 -13.46 -28.15 -0.91
CA GLY A 133 -13.38 -28.42 0.52
C GLY A 133 -12.86 -27.28 1.42
N ALA A 134 -11.84 -27.57 2.20
CA ALA A 134 -11.21 -26.61 3.11
C ALA A 134 -9.71 -26.88 3.22
N LEU A 135 -8.93 -25.85 3.61
CA LEU A 135 -7.52 -25.97 3.95
C LEU A 135 -7.33 -25.95 5.47
N ARG A 136 -6.55 -26.90 5.99
CA ARG A 136 -6.18 -26.96 7.39
C ARG A 136 -4.76 -26.43 7.58
N SER A 137 -4.60 -25.47 8.50
CA SER A 137 -3.30 -24.86 8.82
C SER A 137 -3.15 -24.57 10.31
N ARG A 138 -1.92 -24.38 10.78
CA ARG A 138 -1.65 -23.93 12.15
C ARG A 138 -2.13 -22.50 12.36
N TYR A 139 -1.91 -21.63 11.35
CA TYR A 139 -2.28 -20.21 11.38
C TYR A 139 -2.86 -19.75 10.05
N VAL A 140 -3.60 -18.65 10.09
CA VAL A 140 -4.12 -17.95 8.91
C VAL A 140 -3.63 -16.51 8.93
N LEU A 141 -3.04 -16.04 7.83
CA LEU A 141 -2.71 -14.63 7.61
C LEU A 141 -3.77 -14.02 6.69
N ALA A 142 -4.62 -13.17 7.22
CA ALA A 142 -5.65 -12.47 6.44
C ALA A 142 -5.06 -11.18 5.85
N ALA A 143 -4.70 -11.24 4.56
CA ALA A 143 -4.19 -10.15 3.72
C ALA A 143 -5.25 -9.71 2.67
N ASP A 144 -6.54 -9.84 2.99
CA ASP A 144 -7.70 -9.61 2.12
C ASP A 144 -8.06 -8.12 1.94
N GLY A 145 -7.19 -7.22 2.39
CA GLY A 145 -7.11 -5.81 2.03
C GLY A 145 -8.11 -4.92 2.77
N LEU A 146 -8.31 -3.72 2.21
CA LEU A 146 -9.04 -2.60 2.84
C LEU A 146 -10.46 -2.99 3.30
N HIS A 147 -11.16 -3.79 2.51
CA HIS A 147 -12.51 -4.27 2.79
C HIS A 147 -12.52 -5.71 3.31
N SER A 148 -11.58 -6.05 4.18
CA SER A 148 -11.39 -7.39 4.73
C SER A 148 -12.71 -8.02 5.22
N ALA A 149 -13.09 -9.12 4.59
CA ALA A 149 -14.20 -9.93 5.01
C ALA A 149 -13.86 -10.71 6.30
N THR A 150 -12.60 -11.13 6.42
CA THR A 150 -12.07 -11.82 7.60
C THR A 150 -12.14 -10.93 8.83
N ARG A 151 -11.69 -9.65 8.74
CA ARG A 151 -11.79 -8.69 9.85
C ARG A 151 -13.23 -8.53 10.33
N ARG A 152 -14.18 -8.33 9.40
CA ARG A 152 -15.61 -8.19 9.72
C ARG A 152 -16.19 -9.47 10.32
N GLY A 153 -15.91 -10.61 9.70
CA GLY A 153 -16.44 -11.91 10.15
C GLY A 153 -15.96 -12.28 11.57
N LEU A 154 -14.75 -11.84 11.94
CA LEU A 154 -14.21 -12.03 13.29
C LEU A 154 -14.69 -10.98 14.31
N GLY A 155 -15.56 -10.04 13.93
CA GLY A 155 -16.03 -8.97 14.81
C GLY A 155 -14.94 -7.97 15.22
N LEU A 156 -13.87 -7.86 14.41
CA LEU A 156 -12.72 -6.99 14.71
C LEU A 156 -12.83 -5.59 14.08
N ASP A 157 -13.80 -5.38 13.21
CA ASP A 157 -13.99 -4.09 12.53
C ASP A 157 -14.43 -3.01 13.54
N ARG A 158 -13.80 -1.84 13.46
CA ARG A 158 -14.17 -0.69 14.31
C ARG A 158 -14.68 0.47 13.46
N PRO A 159 -15.75 1.14 13.90
CA PRO A 159 -16.18 2.39 13.29
C PRO A 159 -15.06 3.44 13.32
N VAL A 160 -14.97 4.23 12.27
CA VAL A 160 -14.01 5.32 12.16
C VAL A 160 -14.77 6.64 12.05
N GLY A 161 -14.75 7.43 13.11
CA GLY A 161 -15.43 8.73 13.23
C GLY A 161 -14.70 9.86 12.48
N ALA A 162 -14.30 9.64 11.22
CA ALA A 162 -13.61 10.65 10.41
C ALA A 162 -14.26 10.74 9.03
N PRO A 163 -14.26 11.93 8.39
CA PRO A 163 -14.74 12.08 7.02
C PRO A 163 -14.06 11.08 6.09
N ALA A 164 -14.86 10.43 5.24
CA ALA A 164 -14.36 9.47 4.29
C ALA A 164 -13.45 10.16 3.25
N ARG A 165 -12.32 9.52 2.93
CA ARG A 165 -11.47 9.91 1.81
C ARG A 165 -11.38 8.76 0.83
N TYR A 166 -11.18 9.12 -0.44
CA TYR A 166 -11.14 8.21 -1.57
C TYR A 166 -9.88 8.48 -2.38
N GLY A 167 -9.32 7.42 -2.97
CA GLY A 167 -8.23 7.50 -3.93
C GLY A 167 -8.73 7.14 -5.32
N LEU A 168 -8.32 7.90 -6.33
CA LEU A 168 -8.50 7.58 -7.75
C LEU A 168 -7.14 7.47 -8.40
N ARG A 169 -6.99 6.64 -9.42
CA ARG A 169 -5.76 6.52 -10.20
C ARG A 169 -6.07 6.41 -11.68
N ARG A 170 -5.33 7.18 -12.50
CA ARG A 170 -5.32 7.15 -13.96
C ARG A 170 -3.88 7.14 -14.46
N HIS A 171 -3.63 6.48 -15.58
CA HIS A 171 -2.35 6.58 -16.29
C HIS A 171 -2.48 7.47 -17.53
N HIS A 172 -1.40 8.18 -17.82
CA HIS A 172 -1.26 9.02 -19.02
C HIS A 172 -0.01 8.59 -19.80
N ALA A 173 -0.20 8.33 -21.09
CA ALA A 173 0.89 8.01 -22.03
C ALA A 173 1.62 9.30 -22.40
N VAL A 174 2.56 9.71 -21.59
CA VAL A 174 3.39 10.90 -21.75
C VAL A 174 4.78 10.63 -21.19
N GLN A 175 5.80 11.23 -21.79
CA GLN A 175 7.16 11.18 -21.26
C GLN A 175 7.20 11.87 -19.88
N PRO A 176 7.76 11.23 -18.85
CA PRO A 176 7.96 11.86 -17.55
C PRO A 176 8.80 13.15 -17.68
N TRP A 177 8.40 14.18 -16.96
CA TRP A 177 9.11 15.47 -16.91
C TRP A 177 9.93 15.63 -15.61
N THR A 178 9.97 14.62 -14.81
CA THR A 178 10.66 14.58 -13.52
C THR A 178 11.00 13.14 -13.15
N ASP A 179 12.00 12.97 -12.32
CA ASP A 179 12.36 11.73 -11.62
C ASP A 179 11.91 11.74 -10.14
N HIS A 180 11.06 12.68 -9.76
CA HIS A 180 10.48 12.80 -8.42
C HIS A 180 9.02 12.34 -8.43
N VAL A 181 8.55 11.84 -7.29
CA VAL A 181 7.11 11.83 -7.03
C VAL A 181 6.67 13.27 -6.77
N GLU A 182 5.84 13.84 -7.65
CA GLU A 182 5.25 15.15 -7.40
C GLU A 182 3.96 15.01 -6.60
N VAL A 183 3.80 15.83 -5.55
CA VAL A 183 2.57 15.97 -4.79
C VAL A 183 2.03 17.36 -5.02
N HIS A 184 0.99 17.46 -5.83
CA HIS A 184 0.29 18.71 -6.10
C HIS A 184 -0.78 18.95 -5.02
N TRP A 185 -0.65 20.04 -4.32
CA TRP A 185 -1.56 20.48 -3.26
C TRP A 185 -2.63 21.41 -3.81
N GLY A 186 -3.84 20.89 -4.01
CA GLY A 186 -5.00 21.68 -4.40
C GLY A 186 -5.85 22.09 -3.19
N ARG A 187 -6.95 22.79 -3.42
CA ARG A 187 -7.84 23.28 -2.36
C ARG A 187 -8.50 22.14 -1.57
N ASP A 188 -9.01 21.12 -2.26
CA ASP A 188 -9.85 20.06 -1.68
C ASP A 188 -9.33 18.64 -2.02
N ALA A 189 -8.19 18.56 -2.73
CA ALA A 189 -7.59 17.30 -3.17
C ALA A 189 -6.07 17.40 -3.23
N GLU A 190 -5.37 16.30 -3.13
CA GLU A 190 -3.97 16.14 -3.51
C GLU A 190 -3.86 15.26 -4.75
N ALA A 191 -2.99 15.62 -5.69
CA ALA A 191 -2.67 14.80 -6.84
C ALA A 191 -1.20 14.37 -6.79
N TYR A 192 -0.97 13.07 -6.85
CA TYR A 192 0.36 12.44 -6.90
C TYR A 192 0.67 12.10 -8.33
N VAL A 193 1.80 12.57 -8.81
CA VAL A 193 2.31 12.27 -10.14
C VAL A 193 3.54 11.39 -9.98
N THR A 194 3.47 10.18 -10.48
CA THR A 194 4.54 9.19 -10.36
C THR A 194 4.96 8.72 -11.76
N PRO A 195 6.20 8.97 -12.20
CA PRO A 195 6.77 8.30 -13.36
C PRO A 195 6.79 6.79 -13.13
N VAL A 196 6.21 6.00 -14.04
CA VAL A 196 6.12 4.53 -13.90
C VAL A 196 6.70 3.78 -15.10
N GLY A 197 7.20 4.50 -16.08
CA GLY A 197 7.83 3.99 -17.29
C GLY A 197 8.42 5.12 -18.11
N GLU A 198 9.10 4.81 -19.21
CA GLU A 198 9.74 5.80 -20.09
C GLU A 198 8.74 6.78 -20.74
N ARG A 199 7.54 6.31 -21.02
CA ARG A 199 6.46 7.09 -21.65
C ARG A 199 5.14 6.91 -20.90
N LEU A 200 5.19 6.79 -19.58
CA LEU A 200 4.01 6.55 -18.78
C LEU A 200 4.12 7.23 -17.41
N VAL A 201 3.08 7.98 -17.08
CA VAL A 201 2.93 8.66 -15.79
C VAL A 201 1.63 8.22 -15.13
N GLY A 202 1.71 7.79 -13.88
CA GLY A 202 0.56 7.55 -13.02
C GLY A 202 0.14 8.84 -12.32
N VAL A 203 -1.15 9.15 -12.31
CA VAL A 203 -1.74 10.24 -11.54
C VAL A 203 -2.73 9.65 -10.56
N ALA A 204 -2.44 9.78 -9.27
CA ALA A 204 -3.34 9.38 -8.19
C ALA A 204 -3.90 10.61 -7.48
N VAL A 205 -5.21 10.67 -7.28
CA VAL A 205 -5.88 11.79 -6.61
C VAL A 205 -6.48 11.30 -5.30
N LEU A 206 -6.22 12.02 -4.21
CA LEU A 206 -6.83 11.79 -2.90
C LEU A 206 -7.78 12.94 -2.56
N SER A 207 -9.03 12.62 -2.24
CA SER A 207 -10.05 13.62 -1.91
C SER A 207 -11.16 13.06 -1.03
N SER A 208 -11.86 13.93 -0.33
CA SER A 208 -13.14 13.61 0.32
C SER A 208 -14.32 13.76 -0.64
N ALA A 209 -14.15 14.46 -1.75
CA ALA A 209 -15.18 14.63 -2.77
C ALA A 209 -15.17 13.44 -3.74
N ARG A 210 -16.34 12.93 -4.06
CA ARG A 210 -16.52 11.83 -5.03
C ARG A 210 -16.76 12.44 -6.42
N ARG A 211 -15.69 12.71 -7.14
CA ARG A 211 -15.69 13.29 -8.49
C ARG A 211 -14.87 12.42 -9.43
N SER A 212 -15.02 12.59 -10.74
CA SER A 212 -14.14 11.97 -11.75
C SER A 212 -12.70 12.49 -11.63
N VAL A 213 -11.75 11.79 -12.24
CA VAL A 213 -10.35 12.27 -12.31
C VAL A 213 -10.29 13.61 -13.03
N ASP A 214 -11.03 13.79 -14.14
CA ASP A 214 -11.04 15.03 -14.92
C ASP A 214 -11.54 16.22 -14.09
N ALA A 215 -12.64 16.04 -13.35
CA ALA A 215 -13.19 17.07 -12.47
C ALA A 215 -12.24 17.43 -11.30
N HIS A 216 -11.42 16.49 -10.85
CA HIS A 216 -10.35 16.79 -9.89
C HIS A 216 -9.19 17.54 -10.54
N LEU A 217 -8.78 17.18 -11.77
CA LEU A 217 -7.69 17.81 -12.50
C LEU A 217 -7.96 19.28 -12.81
N GLU A 218 -9.21 19.73 -12.87
CA GLU A 218 -9.56 21.15 -12.97
C GLU A 218 -8.99 22.00 -11.83
N SER A 219 -8.81 21.39 -10.64
CA SER A 219 -8.21 22.05 -9.47
C SER A 219 -6.68 22.15 -9.54
N PHE A 220 -6.05 21.60 -10.57
CA PHE A 220 -4.60 21.54 -10.76
C PHE A 220 -4.21 22.03 -12.18
N PRO A 221 -4.36 23.33 -12.47
CA PRO A 221 -4.19 23.86 -13.84
C PRO A 221 -2.82 23.57 -14.44
N THR A 222 -1.74 23.69 -13.67
CA THR A 222 -0.37 23.40 -14.11
C THR A 222 -0.20 21.91 -14.48
N LEU A 223 -0.74 21.01 -13.67
CA LEU A 223 -0.72 19.57 -13.96
C LEU A 223 -1.57 19.25 -15.18
N ARG A 224 -2.78 19.84 -15.27
CA ARG A 224 -3.68 19.65 -16.41
C ARG A 224 -3.03 20.10 -17.72
N ALA A 225 -2.31 21.22 -17.72
CA ALA A 225 -1.57 21.69 -18.89
C ALA A 225 -0.47 20.72 -19.33
N ARG A 226 0.27 20.12 -18.39
CA ARG A 226 1.29 19.09 -18.68
C ARG A 226 0.71 17.78 -19.23
N LEU A 227 -0.51 17.45 -18.86
CA LEU A 227 -1.22 16.25 -19.32
C LEU A 227 -2.05 16.52 -20.60
N ALA A 228 -2.11 17.77 -21.08
CA ALA A 228 -2.88 18.12 -22.27
C ALA A 228 -2.37 17.33 -23.49
N GLY A 229 -3.30 16.71 -24.22
CA GLY A 229 -2.99 15.87 -25.38
C GLY A 229 -2.43 14.47 -25.06
N ALA A 230 -2.12 14.16 -23.81
CA ALA A 230 -1.67 12.83 -23.41
C ALA A 230 -2.83 11.82 -23.46
N LYS A 231 -2.62 10.71 -24.16
CA LYS A 231 -3.60 9.61 -24.21
C LYS A 231 -3.75 8.98 -22.84
N VAL A 232 -5.00 8.78 -22.40
CA VAL A 232 -5.32 8.01 -21.20
C VAL A 232 -5.05 6.52 -21.48
N GLU A 233 -4.31 5.86 -20.60
CA GLU A 233 -3.99 4.44 -20.72
C GLU A 233 -4.73 3.62 -19.67
N GLY A 234 -5.50 2.65 -20.15
CA GLY A 234 -6.33 1.80 -19.31
C GLY A 234 -7.58 2.52 -18.80
N ARG A 235 -8.06 2.12 -17.62
CA ARG A 235 -9.26 2.65 -16.98
C ARG A 235 -8.92 3.34 -15.66
N ASP A 236 -9.78 4.26 -15.24
CA ASP A 236 -9.72 4.83 -13.91
C ASP A 236 -10.03 3.78 -12.85
N LEU A 237 -9.23 3.76 -11.81
CA LEU A 237 -9.48 2.89 -10.66
C LEU A 237 -9.67 3.72 -9.40
N GLY A 238 -10.61 3.26 -8.57
CA GLY A 238 -10.92 3.90 -7.30
C GLY A 238 -10.70 2.98 -6.10
N ALA A 239 -10.39 3.57 -4.95
CA ALA A 239 -10.31 2.90 -3.66
C ALA A 239 -10.94 3.75 -2.57
N GLY A 240 -11.61 3.11 -1.63
CA GLY A 240 -12.15 3.81 -0.46
C GLY A 240 -13.52 3.30 -0.01
N PRO A 241 -14.03 3.85 1.08
CA PRO A 241 -13.38 4.83 1.95
C PRO A 241 -12.10 4.26 2.56
N LEU A 242 -11.02 5.09 2.54
CA LEU A 242 -9.66 4.61 2.82
C LEU A 242 -9.44 4.20 4.28
N ARG A 243 -9.92 5.01 5.23
CA ARG A 243 -9.65 4.77 6.64
C ARG A 243 -10.39 3.55 7.17
N ARG A 244 -9.63 2.62 7.76
CA ARG A 244 -10.12 1.41 8.41
C ARG A 244 -9.43 1.20 9.75
N SER A 245 -10.12 0.59 10.70
CA SER A 245 -9.56 0.28 12.01
C SER A 245 -10.00 -1.10 12.46
N ALA A 246 -9.09 -1.83 13.10
CA ALA A 246 -9.39 -3.08 13.77
C ALA A 246 -9.18 -2.92 15.28
N SER A 247 -9.97 -3.65 16.08
CA SER A 247 -9.83 -3.64 17.55
C SER A 247 -8.51 -4.28 17.99
N ARG A 248 -8.11 -5.32 17.30
CA ARG A 248 -6.86 -6.06 17.47
C ARG A 248 -6.49 -6.72 16.14
N ARG A 249 -5.23 -7.15 15.96
CA ARG A 249 -4.73 -7.77 14.72
C ARG A 249 -4.64 -9.27 14.83
N VAL A 250 -4.89 -9.81 16.01
CA VAL A 250 -4.86 -11.25 16.28
C VAL A 250 -6.19 -11.68 16.90
N ALA A 251 -6.76 -12.75 16.37
CA ALA A 251 -7.90 -13.44 16.94
C ALA A 251 -7.60 -14.96 16.92
N GLY A 252 -7.08 -15.46 18.02
CA GLY A 252 -6.61 -16.85 18.11
C GLY A 252 -5.51 -17.11 17.10
N ARG A 253 -5.78 -17.96 16.11
CA ARG A 253 -4.85 -18.37 15.06
C ARG A 253 -4.93 -17.53 13.77
N VAL A 254 -5.77 -16.50 13.74
CA VAL A 254 -5.92 -15.61 12.59
C VAL A 254 -5.25 -14.26 12.87
N LEU A 255 -4.31 -13.86 12.00
CA LEU A 255 -3.58 -12.60 12.05
C LEU A 255 -3.99 -11.72 10.86
N LEU A 256 -4.36 -10.47 11.12
CA LEU A 256 -4.71 -9.48 10.08
C LEU A 256 -3.45 -8.74 9.62
N VAL A 257 -3.15 -8.76 8.32
CA VAL A 257 -1.92 -8.22 7.74
C VAL A 257 -2.26 -7.17 6.66
N GLY A 258 -1.43 -6.14 6.55
CA GLY A 258 -1.67 -5.03 5.62
C GLY A 258 -2.95 -4.25 5.96
N ASP A 259 -3.66 -3.79 4.94
CA ASP A 259 -4.89 -3.01 5.09
C ASP A 259 -6.00 -3.76 5.86
N ALA A 260 -5.94 -5.09 5.90
CA ALA A 260 -6.85 -5.89 6.71
C ALA A 260 -6.68 -5.61 8.22
N GLY A 261 -5.46 -5.34 8.68
CA GLY A 261 -5.14 -4.98 10.06
C GLY A 261 -5.49 -3.53 10.43
N GLY A 262 -5.80 -2.70 9.44
CA GLY A 262 -6.13 -1.28 9.57
C GLY A 262 -5.37 -0.42 8.58
N TYR A 263 -5.97 0.70 8.19
CA TYR A 263 -5.39 1.66 7.25
C TYR A 263 -5.79 3.08 7.63
N VAL A 264 -4.84 4.00 7.59
CA VAL A 264 -5.09 5.40 7.95
C VAL A 264 -5.47 6.22 6.73
N ASP A 265 -4.55 6.37 5.78
CA ASP A 265 -4.71 7.14 4.55
C ASP A 265 -3.57 6.82 3.57
N ALA A 266 -3.75 7.14 2.29
CA ALA A 266 -2.74 6.94 1.25
C ALA A 266 -1.75 8.11 1.12
N LEU A 267 -1.83 9.13 1.98
CA LEU A 267 -1.14 10.41 1.86
C LEU A 267 0.39 10.29 1.80
N THR A 268 0.98 9.35 2.54
CA THR A 268 2.44 9.13 2.57
C THR A 268 2.94 8.15 1.52
N GLY A 269 2.04 7.45 0.82
CA GLY A 269 2.38 6.50 -0.24
C GLY A 269 3.03 5.18 0.22
N GLU A 270 3.20 4.95 1.53
CA GLU A 270 3.93 3.80 2.09
C GLU A 270 3.09 2.55 2.36
N GLY A 271 1.77 2.58 2.12
CA GLY A 271 0.84 1.53 2.58
C GLY A 271 1.21 0.11 2.15
N VAL A 272 1.72 -0.09 0.92
CA VAL A 272 2.12 -1.42 0.43
C VAL A 272 3.35 -1.92 1.17
N MET A 273 4.39 -1.08 1.32
CA MET A 273 5.65 -1.49 1.94
C MET A 273 5.50 -1.69 3.45
N LEU A 274 4.71 -0.85 4.11
CA LEU A 274 4.32 -1.07 5.50
C LEU A 274 3.59 -2.42 5.66
N GLY A 275 2.72 -2.77 4.72
CA GLY A 275 2.06 -4.08 4.67
C GLY A 275 3.04 -5.23 4.49
N VAL A 276 4.09 -5.07 3.67
CA VAL A 276 5.17 -6.06 3.51
C VAL A 276 5.94 -6.26 4.82
N ALA A 277 6.30 -5.18 5.51
CA ALA A 277 6.95 -5.26 6.83
C ALA A 277 6.05 -5.93 7.88
N GLN A 278 4.74 -5.66 7.84
CA GLN A 278 3.76 -6.34 8.70
C GLN A 278 3.67 -7.84 8.38
N ALA A 279 3.76 -8.22 7.10
CA ALA A 279 3.79 -9.61 6.67
C ALA A 279 5.00 -10.35 7.24
N ALA A 280 6.20 -9.76 7.16
CA ALA A 280 7.41 -10.30 7.78
C ALA A 280 7.21 -10.52 9.29
N ALA A 281 6.76 -9.50 10.01
CA ALA A 281 6.55 -9.58 11.45
C ALA A 281 5.47 -10.61 11.85
N ALA A 282 4.42 -10.79 11.04
CA ALA A 282 3.40 -11.79 11.27
C ALA A 282 3.98 -13.20 11.09
N VAL A 283 4.71 -13.45 10.02
CA VAL A 283 5.34 -14.73 9.73
C VAL A 283 6.37 -15.09 10.80
N GLU A 284 7.23 -14.14 11.19
CA GLU A 284 8.18 -14.34 12.31
C GLU A 284 7.48 -14.67 13.62
N SER A 285 6.37 -13.98 13.94
CA SER A 285 5.62 -14.24 15.16
C SER A 285 5.05 -15.67 15.19
N VAL A 286 4.56 -16.15 14.03
CA VAL A 286 4.02 -17.52 13.90
C VAL A 286 5.13 -18.56 13.95
N SER A 287 6.29 -18.28 13.35
CA SER A 287 7.42 -19.23 13.30
C SER A 287 7.96 -19.57 14.68
N VAL A 288 7.96 -18.60 15.60
CA VAL A 288 8.40 -18.78 16.98
C VAL A 288 7.26 -19.13 17.96
N GLY A 289 6.03 -19.35 17.46
CA GLY A 289 4.87 -19.68 18.30
C GLY A 289 4.27 -18.51 19.08
N ASP A 290 4.74 -17.26 18.88
CA ASP A 290 4.25 -16.04 19.54
C ASP A 290 3.29 -15.24 18.64
N ALA A 291 2.24 -15.89 18.14
CA ALA A 291 1.23 -15.20 17.32
C ALA A 291 0.58 -14.03 18.06
N ALA A 292 0.36 -14.15 19.38
CA ALA A 292 -0.22 -13.08 20.20
C ALA A 292 0.66 -11.83 20.25
N GLY A 293 1.98 -11.97 20.21
CA GLY A 293 2.95 -10.88 20.19
C GLY A 293 2.91 -10.04 18.93
N TYR A 294 2.31 -10.55 17.84
CA TYR A 294 2.19 -9.81 16.58
C TYR A 294 1.44 -8.48 16.74
N ASP A 295 0.38 -8.39 17.56
CA ASP A 295 -0.37 -7.13 17.74
C ASP A 295 0.52 -6.02 18.32
N ARG A 296 1.47 -6.37 19.23
CA ARG A 296 2.47 -5.44 19.76
C ARG A 296 3.47 -5.03 18.69
N ARG A 297 4.01 -5.99 17.91
CA ARG A 297 4.96 -5.73 16.81
C ARG A 297 4.30 -4.84 15.74
N TRP A 298 3.07 -5.11 15.38
CA TRP A 298 2.30 -4.30 14.45
C TRP A 298 2.19 -2.84 14.91
N ARG A 299 1.87 -2.61 16.20
CA ARG A 299 1.79 -1.25 16.76
C ARG A 299 3.12 -0.51 16.69
N VAL A 300 4.22 -1.18 16.97
CA VAL A 300 5.56 -0.59 16.89
C VAL A 300 5.88 -0.19 15.45
N LEU A 301 5.67 -1.10 14.48
CA LEU A 301 5.90 -0.85 13.06
C LEU A 301 5.06 0.32 12.52
N THR A 302 3.81 0.41 12.93
CA THR A 302 2.87 1.38 12.38
C THR A 302 2.85 2.73 13.11
N ARG A 303 3.39 2.81 14.34
CA ARG A 303 3.28 3.99 15.21
C ARG A 303 3.72 5.27 14.52
N ARG A 304 4.93 5.27 13.92
CA ARG A 304 5.51 6.44 13.28
C ARG A 304 4.71 6.85 12.04
N HIS A 305 4.45 5.89 11.16
CA HIS A 305 3.63 6.10 9.96
C HIS A 305 2.24 6.64 10.32
N THR A 306 1.59 6.03 11.31
CA THR A 306 0.27 6.46 11.78
C THR A 306 0.30 7.89 12.30
N ALA A 307 1.28 8.25 13.14
CA ALA A 307 1.41 9.60 13.71
C ALA A 307 1.64 10.65 12.61
N LEU A 308 2.58 10.40 11.68
CA LEU A 308 2.86 11.30 10.56
C LEU A 308 1.64 11.46 9.66
N THR A 309 1.01 10.36 9.26
CA THR A 309 -0.16 10.37 8.38
C THR A 309 -1.34 11.09 9.03
N LEU A 310 -1.63 10.84 10.32
CA LEU A 310 -2.70 11.53 11.03
C LEU A 310 -2.42 13.04 11.19
N GLY A 311 -1.18 13.40 11.48
CA GLY A 311 -0.76 14.81 11.56
C GLY A 311 -0.95 15.54 10.24
N LEU A 312 -0.47 14.94 9.13
CA LEU A 312 -0.63 15.50 7.79
C LEU A 312 -2.09 15.56 7.36
N VAL A 313 -2.86 14.47 7.53
CA VAL A 313 -4.31 14.47 7.21
C VAL A 313 -5.05 15.51 8.07
N GLY A 314 -4.68 15.68 9.34
CA GLY A 314 -5.24 16.74 10.20
C GLY A 314 -4.94 18.13 9.66
N ALA A 315 -3.69 18.41 9.33
CA ALA A 315 -3.26 19.69 8.75
C ALA A 315 -3.96 19.97 7.40
N THR A 316 -4.12 18.96 6.55
CA THR A 316 -4.74 19.13 5.22
C THR A 316 -6.26 19.35 5.27
N ARG A 317 -6.91 19.11 6.39
CA ARG A 317 -8.35 19.38 6.56
C ARG A 317 -8.64 20.87 6.78
N LEU A 318 -7.68 21.61 7.28
CA LEU A 318 -7.81 23.03 7.53
C LEU A 318 -7.24 23.80 6.35
N ARG A 319 -7.97 24.83 5.86
CA ARG A 319 -7.59 25.60 4.66
C ARG A 319 -6.25 26.30 4.83
N VAL A 320 -6.01 26.93 5.98
CA VAL A 320 -4.81 27.73 6.23
C VAL A 320 -3.56 26.84 6.34
N PRO A 321 -3.51 25.80 7.19
CA PRO A 321 -2.38 24.89 7.24
C PRO A 321 -2.10 24.20 5.90
N ARG A 322 -3.16 23.82 5.16
CA ARG A 322 -3.02 23.22 3.84
C ARG A 322 -2.33 24.14 2.83
N ALA A 323 -2.76 25.42 2.76
CA ALA A 323 -2.16 26.41 1.88
C ALA A 323 -0.71 26.76 2.27
N ALA A 324 -0.38 26.61 3.55
CA ALA A 324 0.94 26.88 4.10
C ALA A 324 1.96 25.73 3.91
N LEU A 325 1.54 24.50 3.53
CA LEU A 325 2.41 23.34 3.45
C LEU A 325 3.62 23.56 2.53
N VAL A 326 3.41 24.00 1.29
CA VAL A 326 4.50 24.21 0.32
C VAL A 326 5.35 25.42 0.71
N PRO A 327 4.77 26.59 1.05
CA PRO A 327 5.56 27.70 1.60
C PRO A 327 6.39 27.32 2.83
N ALA A 328 5.82 26.61 3.81
CA ALA A 328 6.53 26.21 5.00
C ALA A 328 7.67 25.23 4.69
N ALA A 329 7.43 24.27 3.78
CA ALA A 329 8.49 23.36 3.31
C ALA A 329 9.64 24.10 2.61
N GLY A 330 9.31 25.19 1.87
CA GLY A 330 10.30 26.06 1.23
C GLY A 330 11.10 26.91 2.23
N LEU A 331 10.48 27.36 3.32
CA LEU A 331 11.14 28.12 4.39
C LEU A 331 12.01 27.21 5.28
N LEU A 332 11.66 25.94 5.41
CA LEU A 332 12.34 24.96 6.27
C LEU A 332 12.81 23.73 5.45
N PRO A 333 13.68 23.92 4.44
CA PRO A 333 14.07 22.84 3.53
C PRO A 333 14.78 21.69 4.24
N GLY A 334 15.51 21.97 5.31
CA GLY A 334 16.16 20.96 6.14
C GLY A 334 15.17 20.02 6.85
N VAL A 335 14.06 20.58 7.35
CA VAL A 335 12.98 19.81 7.99
C VAL A 335 12.26 18.95 6.93
N PHE A 336 11.88 19.56 5.81
CA PHE A 336 11.25 18.85 4.70
C PHE A 336 12.14 17.71 4.19
N GLY A 337 13.42 17.97 3.95
CA GLY A 337 14.40 16.96 3.55
C GLY A 337 14.56 15.84 4.58
N SER A 338 14.52 16.15 5.87
CA SER A 338 14.59 15.12 6.93
C SER A 338 13.35 14.21 6.94
N VAL A 339 12.16 14.78 6.74
CA VAL A 339 10.92 14.01 6.63
C VAL A 339 10.97 13.09 5.40
N VAL A 340 11.38 13.62 4.23
CA VAL A 340 11.48 12.83 3.00
C VAL A 340 12.50 11.69 3.14
N ARG A 341 13.71 11.96 3.68
CA ARG A 341 14.72 10.91 3.93
C ARG A 341 14.22 9.87 4.92
N SER A 342 13.46 10.28 5.90
CA SER A 342 12.87 9.38 6.89
C SER A 342 11.86 8.41 6.29
N ILE A 343 11.02 8.89 5.36
CA ILE A 343 10.09 8.06 4.58
C ILE A 343 10.88 7.16 3.61
N ALA A 344 11.95 7.67 3.01
CA ALA A 344 12.79 6.92 2.08
C ALA A 344 13.53 5.73 2.72
N SER A 345 13.78 5.78 4.03
CA SER A 345 14.52 4.75 4.77
C SER A 345 13.64 3.66 5.38
N SER A 346 12.31 3.84 5.33
CA SER A 346 11.31 2.94 5.91
C SER A 346 11.15 1.66 5.10
#